data_a392a9efa4731119ea13b17c32360c3e
#
_entry.id   a392a9efa4731119ea13b17c32360c3e
#
_cell.length_a   1.000
_cell.length_b   1.000
_cell.length_c   1.000
_cell.angle_alpha   90.00
_cell.angle_beta   90.00
_cell.angle_gamma   90.00
#
_symmetry.space_group_name_H-M   'P 1'
#
loop_
_entity.id
_entity.type
_entity.pdbx_description
1 polymer ?
#
loop_
_entity_poly.entity_id
_entity_poly.type
_entity_poly.pdbx_seq_one_letter_code
_entity_poly.pdbx_strand_id
1 'polypeptide(L)'
;MIGLTHFLTVGAMLFCLGLAIALSKRNAIGVLMGIELMLNAVNITLLAFSRFSVSPHPVAGQTFVVFVVTVAAAEAAVALALAVSVYRNRETVDVDQMNLLRS
;
A
#
# COMPACT_ATOMS: atom_id res chain seq x y z
N MET A 1 16.07 -20.45 8.64
CA MET A 1 15.29 -20.69 7.42
C MET A 1 14.09 -19.75 7.37
N ILE A 2 13.84 -19.16 6.20
CA ILE A 2 12.76 -18.19 6.04
C ILE A 2 11.47 -18.95 5.74
N GLY A 3 10.40 -18.62 6.46
CA GLY A 3 9.11 -19.24 6.28
C GLY A 3 7.99 -18.23 6.32
N LEU A 4 6.76 -18.73 6.30
CA LEU A 4 5.57 -17.89 6.29
C LEU A 4 5.57 -16.91 7.46
N THR A 5 5.93 -17.35 8.64
CA THR A 5 5.92 -16.51 9.84
C THR A 5 6.83 -15.28 9.66
N HIS A 6 7.96 -15.45 9.01
CA HIS A 6 8.88 -14.34 8.78
C HIS A 6 8.24 -13.26 7.89
N PHE A 7 7.58 -13.69 6.82
CA PHE A 7 6.93 -12.75 5.92
C PHE A 7 5.72 -12.07 6.57
N LEU A 8 4.97 -12.82 7.37
CA LEU A 8 3.85 -12.23 8.09
C LEU A 8 4.31 -11.19 9.10
N THR A 9 5.44 -11.44 9.76
CA THR A 9 6.01 -10.48 10.71
C THR A 9 6.43 -9.21 9.98
N VAL A 10 7.12 -9.34 8.86
CA VAL A 10 7.52 -8.17 8.05
C VAL A 10 6.29 -7.41 7.58
N GLY A 11 5.27 -8.12 7.11
CA GLY A 11 4.03 -7.49 6.68
C GLY A 11 3.37 -6.70 7.81
N ALA A 12 3.30 -7.29 9.00
CA ALA A 12 2.72 -6.63 10.15
C ALA A 12 3.49 -5.36 10.52
N MET A 13 4.82 -5.44 10.51
CA MET A 13 5.65 -4.27 10.80
C MET A 13 5.48 -3.17 9.77
N LEU A 14 5.44 -3.53 8.50
CA LEU A 14 5.22 -2.56 7.43
C LEU A 14 3.83 -1.91 7.54
N PHE A 15 2.82 -2.70 7.85
CA PHE A 15 1.47 -2.16 8.03
C PHE A 15 1.44 -1.16 9.17
N CYS A 16 2.05 -1.49 10.29
CA CYS A 16 2.10 -0.58 11.44
C CYS A 16 2.86 0.70 11.11
N LEU A 17 3.98 0.58 10.40
CA LEU A 17 4.73 1.76 9.96
C LEU A 17 3.90 2.64 9.05
N GLY A 18 3.22 2.02 8.08
CA GLY A 18 2.36 2.76 7.16
C GLY A 18 1.23 3.47 7.88
N LEU A 19 0.61 2.79 8.83
CA LEU A 19 -0.45 3.38 9.63
C LEU A 19 0.07 4.56 10.46
N ALA A 20 1.23 4.40 11.09
CA ALA A 20 1.84 5.47 11.87
C ALA A 20 2.13 6.68 10.99
N ILE A 21 2.67 6.45 9.79
CA ILE A 21 2.95 7.53 8.85
C ILE A 21 1.66 8.22 8.43
N ALA A 22 0.64 7.45 8.06
CA ALA A 22 -0.62 8.01 7.58
C ALA A 22 -1.30 8.86 8.66
N LEU A 23 -1.24 8.41 9.92
CA LEU A 23 -1.89 9.13 11.01
C LEU A 23 -1.08 10.33 11.50
N SER A 24 0.24 10.34 11.30
CA SER A 24 1.11 11.38 11.83
C SER A 24 1.38 12.51 10.85
N LYS A 25 1.17 12.29 9.56
CA LYS A 25 1.49 13.30 8.55
C LYS A 25 0.32 14.22 8.29
N ARG A 26 0.60 15.50 8.13
CA ARG A 26 -0.40 16.50 7.73
C ARG A 26 -0.37 16.75 6.24
N ASN A 27 0.72 16.37 5.61
CA ASN A 27 0.93 16.51 4.17
C ASN A 27 0.18 15.40 3.44
N ALA A 28 -0.60 15.76 2.42
CA ALA A 28 -1.41 14.79 1.69
C ALA A 28 -0.56 13.71 1.03
N ILE A 29 0.61 14.07 0.50
CA ILE A 29 1.50 13.10 -0.11
C ILE A 29 2.03 12.14 0.94
N GLY A 30 2.36 12.64 2.13
CA GLY A 30 2.80 11.79 3.23
C GLY A 30 1.72 10.80 3.65
N VAL A 31 0.47 11.24 3.74
CA VAL A 31 -0.66 10.35 4.04
C VAL A 31 -0.81 9.27 2.98
N LEU A 32 -0.74 9.66 1.70
CA LEU A 32 -0.83 8.70 0.60
C LEU A 32 0.31 7.68 0.64
N MET A 33 1.52 8.12 0.96
CA MET A 33 2.65 7.21 1.09
C MET A 33 2.45 6.20 2.22
N GLY A 34 1.88 6.65 3.33
CA GLY A 34 1.55 5.75 4.44
C GLY A 34 0.53 4.70 4.03
N ILE A 35 -0.51 5.12 3.32
CA ILE A 35 -1.53 4.19 2.81
C ILE A 35 -0.92 3.21 1.82
N GLU A 36 -0.04 3.68 0.95
CA GLU A 36 0.65 2.81 0.00
C GLU A 36 1.47 1.74 0.73
N LEU A 37 2.15 2.14 1.79
CA LEU A 37 2.94 1.19 2.57
C LEU A 37 2.04 0.13 3.22
N MET A 38 0.87 0.54 3.72
CA MET A 38 -0.09 -0.42 4.26
C MET A 38 -0.59 -1.40 3.20
N LEU A 39 -0.88 -0.90 1.99
CA LEU A 39 -1.32 -1.75 0.89
C LEU A 39 -0.22 -2.71 0.47
N ASN A 40 1.03 -2.25 0.44
CA ASN A 40 2.15 -3.11 0.15
C ASN A 40 2.32 -4.21 1.20
N ALA A 41 2.06 -3.88 2.46
CA ALA A 41 2.10 -4.87 3.54
C ALA A 41 1.06 -5.97 3.32
N VAL A 42 -0.14 -5.58 2.92
CA VAL A 42 -1.20 -6.55 2.59
C VAL A 42 -0.77 -7.42 1.42
N ASN A 43 -0.18 -6.82 0.40
CA ASN A 43 0.28 -7.57 -0.78
C ASN A 43 1.38 -8.56 -0.41
N ILE A 44 2.33 -8.17 0.44
CA ILE A 44 3.37 -9.09 0.91
C ILE A 44 2.74 -10.27 1.65
N THR A 45 1.76 -10.00 2.50
CA THR A 45 1.07 -11.02 3.25
C THR A 45 0.35 -12.00 2.32
N LEU A 46 -0.36 -11.48 1.32
CA LEU A 46 -1.06 -12.32 0.36
C LEU A 46 -0.08 -13.16 -0.48
N LEU A 47 1.03 -12.55 -0.90
CA LEU A 47 2.05 -13.27 -1.64
C LEU A 47 2.67 -14.38 -0.79
N ALA A 48 2.89 -14.10 0.50
CA ALA A 48 3.46 -15.09 1.39
C ALA A 48 2.51 -16.29 1.55
N PHE A 49 1.22 -16.03 1.72
CA PHE A 49 0.25 -17.13 1.78
C PHE A 49 0.24 -17.93 0.49
N SER A 50 0.31 -17.27 -0.65
CA SER A 50 0.36 -17.96 -1.93
C SER A 50 1.62 -18.82 -2.06
N ARG A 51 2.76 -18.31 -1.60
CA ARG A 51 4.05 -19.00 -1.75
C ARG A 51 4.16 -20.21 -0.84
N PHE A 52 3.64 -20.13 0.37
CA PHE A 52 3.85 -21.14 1.39
C PHE A 52 2.62 -22.02 1.66
N SER A 53 1.49 -21.74 1.00
CA SER A 53 0.33 -22.61 1.16
C SER A 53 0.54 -23.91 0.38
N VAL A 54 -0.03 -24.97 0.92
CA VAL A 54 -0.05 -26.24 0.23
C VAL A 54 -1.25 -26.24 -0.71
N SER A 55 -0.97 -26.20 -2.00
CA SER A 55 -2.02 -26.16 -3.01
C SER A 55 -1.82 -27.29 -4.01
N PRO A 56 -2.88 -28.01 -4.36
CA PRO A 56 -2.80 -29.02 -5.41
C PRO A 56 -2.69 -28.42 -6.81
N HIS A 57 -2.86 -27.10 -6.94
CA HIS A 57 -2.85 -26.42 -8.23
C HIS A 57 -1.81 -25.31 -8.24
N PRO A 58 -0.53 -25.63 -8.57
CA PRO A 58 0.53 -24.61 -8.60
C PRO A 58 0.23 -23.44 -9.55
N VAL A 59 -0.47 -23.72 -10.66
CA VAL A 59 -0.82 -22.68 -11.62
C VAL A 59 -1.75 -21.64 -10.99
N ALA A 60 -2.67 -22.09 -10.15
CA ALA A 60 -3.58 -21.17 -9.47
C ALA A 60 -2.81 -20.20 -8.57
N GLY A 61 -1.78 -20.71 -7.87
CA GLY A 61 -0.94 -19.86 -7.04
C GLY A 61 -0.20 -18.80 -7.85
N GLN A 62 0.34 -19.19 -9.00
CA GLN A 62 1.03 -18.26 -9.88
C GLN A 62 0.09 -17.22 -10.45
N THR A 63 -1.12 -17.61 -10.82
CA THR A 63 -2.14 -16.68 -11.29
C THR A 63 -2.48 -15.66 -10.21
N PHE A 64 -2.61 -16.13 -8.97
CA PHE A 64 -2.88 -15.24 -7.84
C PHE A 64 -1.78 -14.21 -7.66
N VAL A 65 -0.51 -14.65 -7.74
CA VAL A 65 0.63 -13.75 -7.61
C VAL A 65 0.60 -12.67 -8.69
N VAL A 66 0.35 -13.06 -9.95
CA VAL A 66 0.26 -12.10 -11.05
C VAL A 66 -0.86 -11.10 -10.80
N PHE A 67 -2.00 -11.58 -10.35
CA PHE A 67 -3.13 -10.70 -10.03
C PHE A 67 -2.74 -9.69 -8.94
N VAL A 68 -2.12 -10.14 -7.86
CA VAL A 68 -1.73 -9.26 -6.76
C VAL A 68 -0.75 -8.19 -7.23
N VAL A 69 0.24 -8.58 -8.02
CA VAL A 69 1.23 -7.63 -8.55
C VAL A 69 0.56 -6.60 -9.47
N THR A 70 -0.36 -7.05 -10.31
CA THR A 70 -1.08 -6.14 -11.21
C THR A 70 -1.92 -5.13 -10.44
N VAL A 71 -2.63 -5.58 -9.42
CA VAL A 71 -3.44 -4.70 -8.57
C VAL A 71 -2.54 -3.71 -7.84
N ALA A 72 -1.39 -4.16 -7.33
CA ALA A 72 -0.45 -3.28 -6.64
C ALA A 72 0.06 -2.18 -7.57
N ALA A 73 0.38 -2.53 -8.82
CA ALA A 73 0.83 -1.55 -9.79
C ALA A 73 -0.26 -0.53 -10.12
N ALA A 74 -1.51 -0.99 -10.25
CA ALA A 74 -2.64 -0.11 -10.51
C ALA A 74 -2.87 0.86 -9.34
N GLU A 75 -2.79 0.35 -8.12
CA GLU A 75 -2.94 1.18 -6.92
C GLU A 75 -1.87 2.27 -6.87
N ALA A 76 -0.62 1.92 -7.16
CA ALA A 76 0.48 2.87 -7.15
C ALA A 76 0.26 3.95 -8.21
N ALA A 77 -0.19 3.56 -9.39
CA ALA A 77 -0.45 4.52 -10.47
C ALA A 77 -1.56 5.49 -10.09
N VAL A 78 -2.66 5.00 -9.51
CA VAL A 78 -3.77 5.84 -9.08
C VAL A 78 -3.34 6.78 -7.96
N ALA A 79 -2.59 6.27 -6.98
CA ALA A 79 -2.12 7.08 -5.87
C ALA A 79 -1.22 8.20 -6.37
N LEU A 80 -0.31 7.90 -7.30
CA LEU A 80 0.58 8.89 -7.85
C LEU A 80 -0.19 9.95 -8.66
N ALA A 81 -1.17 9.52 -9.45
CA ALA A 81 -2.00 10.43 -10.23
C ALA A 81 -2.76 11.39 -9.32
N LEU A 82 -3.31 10.86 -8.23
CA LEU A 82 -4.03 11.68 -7.26
C LEU A 82 -3.08 12.68 -6.58
N ALA A 83 -1.88 12.24 -6.22
CA ALA A 83 -0.90 13.13 -5.59
C ALA A 83 -0.53 14.28 -6.51
N VAL A 84 -0.27 13.99 -7.78
CA VAL A 84 0.06 15.02 -8.77
C VAL A 84 -1.11 15.97 -8.97
N SER A 85 -2.33 15.44 -9.06
CA SER A 85 -3.52 16.25 -9.25
C SER A 85 -3.74 17.21 -8.07
N VAL A 86 -3.58 16.72 -6.85
CA VAL A 86 -3.73 17.54 -5.66
C VAL A 86 -2.67 18.66 -5.64
N TYR A 87 -1.43 18.30 -5.96
CA TYR A 87 -0.35 19.29 -5.97
C TYR A 87 -0.62 20.39 -7.00
N ARG A 88 -1.01 20.01 -8.20
CA ARG A 88 -1.26 20.97 -9.27
C ARG A 88 -2.39 21.93 -8.95
N ASN A 89 -3.45 21.42 -8.32
CA ASN A 89 -4.64 22.23 -8.08
C ASN A 89 -4.50 23.18 -6.91
N ARG A 90 -3.68 22.82 -5.92
CA ARG A 90 -3.62 23.54 -4.66
C ARG A 90 -2.30 24.27 -4.39
N GLU A 91 -1.27 23.90 -5.12
CA GLU A 91 0.09 24.40 -4.86
C GLU A 91 0.54 24.13 -3.43
N THR A 92 -0.20 23.27 -2.72
CA THR A 92 0.15 22.82 -1.39
C THR A 92 -0.36 21.41 -1.21
N VAL A 93 0.36 20.61 -0.41
CA VAL A 93 -0.06 19.26 -0.07
C VAL A 93 -0.47 19.13 1.39
N ASP A 94 -0.58 20.26 2.07
CA ASP A 94 -1.02 20.30 3.47
C ASP A 94 -2.53 20.06 3.55
N VAL A 95 -2.91 19.01 4.25
CA VAL A 95 -4.31 18.59 4.35
C VAL A 95 -5.16 19.66 5.03
N ASP A 96 -4.59 20.33 6.03
CA ASP A 96 -5.33 21.38 6.76
C ASP A 96 -5.66 22.54 5.85
N GLN A 97 -4.73 22.93 4.98
CA GLN A 97 -4.98 24.03 4.05
C GLN A 97 -6.02 23.66 3.01
N MET A 98 -5.98 22.43 2.52
CA MET A 98 -7.00 21.97 1.58
C MET A 98 -8.39 22.00 2.20
N ASN A 99 -8.49 21.76 3.50
CA ASN A 99 -9.74 21.76 4.21
C ASN A 99 -10.38 23.15 4.26
N LEU A 100 -9.58 24.21 4.23
CA LEU A 100 -10.09 25.59 4.26
C LEU A 100 -10.92 25.91 3.03
N LEU A 101 -10.72 25.21 1.93
CA LEU A 101 -11.43 25.51 0.69
C LEU A 101 -12.89 25.07 0.73
N ARG A 102 -13.28 24.35 1.74
CA ARG A 102 -14.66 23.92 1.89
C ARG A 102 -15.55 24.97 2.55
N SER A 103 -14.98 25.99 3.14
CA SER A 103 -15.75 27.04 3.80
C SER A 103 -16.22 28.13 2.85
#